data_4910b018a5ea4bda20fb500a2545f274
#
_entry.id   4910b018a5ea4bda20fb500a2545f274
#
_cell.length_a   1.000
_cell.length_b   1.000
_cell.length_c   1.000
_cell.angle_alpha   90.00
_cell.angle_beta   90.00
_cell.angle_gamma   90.00
#
_symmetry.space_group_name_H-M   'P 1'
#
loop_
_entity.id
_entity.type
_entity.pdbx_description
1 polymer ?
#
loop_
_entity_poly.entity_id
_entity_poly.type
_entity_poly.pdbx_seq_one_letter_code
_entity_poly.pdbx_strand_id
1 'polypeptide(L)'
;MDVDVVIITRNSERMLRECLKSVYANVPVNRLIVVDGYSTDKTLQIVNEFQEKHGNVLLLQDKGTRATARQKGIDCVKTEWFLFVDSDAVLCNDWFKKAEKHLGPGVGAVWGIEVWSTIQNPVILKLFLVVTRKIFDLRGGTHDTLIRTDLVKDIKIPKILHVFEDAYIKDWIAAKGYKLVACYDPFCIHFRPASVWTIRGSLNIIADAIRFGRVTMFAKLTFAYGFYTAYSCYQFFANNLKGKTS
;
A
#
# COMPACT_ATOMS: atom_id res chain seq x y z
N MET A 1 -18.26 -10.75 -7.13
CA MET A 1 -18.32 -10.23 -5.75
C MET A 1 -17.86 -8.78 -5.79
N ASP A 2 -18.69 -7.83 -5.32
CA ASP A 2 -18.30 -6.44 -5.24
C ASP A 2 -17.59 -6.18 -3.89
N VAL A 3 -16.66 -5.23 -3.87
CA VAL A 3 -15.86 -4.93 -2.69
C VAL A 3 -15.84 -3.43 -2.38
N ASP A 4 -15.84 -3.07 -1.12
CA ASP A 4 -15.50 -1.73 -0.70
C ASP A 4 -13.99 -1.53 -0.88
N VAL A 5 -13.59 -0.37 -1.39
CA VAL A 5 -12.17 -0.01 -1.54
C VAL A 5 -11.85 1.13 -0.58
N VAL A 6 -10.81 0.97 0.23
CA VAL A 6 -10.37 1.97 1.20
C VAL A 6 -9.05 2.57 0.75
N ILE A 7 -9.01 3.90 0.59
CA ILE A 7 -7.81 4.67 0.25
C ILE A 7 -7.61 5.75 1.31
N ILE A 8 -6.44 5.74 1.95
CA ILE A 8 -6.02 6.87 2.78
C ILE A 8 -5.18 7.82 1.93
N THR A 9 -5.40 9.12 2.06
CA THR A 9 -4.72 10.10 1.21
C THR A 9 -4.33 11.35 2.00
N ARG A 10 -3.22 11.97 1.59
CA ARG A 10 -2.81 13.32 2.04
C ARG A 10 -1.86 13.92 1.02
N ASN A 11 -2.28 15.04 0.40
CA ASN A 11 -1.52 15.73 -0.64
C ASN A 11 -1.03 14.77 -1.74
N SER A 12 -1.99 14.04 -2.33
CA SER A 12 -1.74 12.94 -3.27
C SER A 12 -2.09 13.30 -4.72
N GLU A 13 -2.25 14.60 -5.06
CA GLU A 13 -2.68 15.05 -6.39
C GLU A 13 -1.86 14.45 -7.54
N ARG A 14 -0.58 14.14 -7.28
CA ARG A 14 0.35 13.65 -8.29
C ARG A 14 -0.09 12.33 -8.91
N MET A 15 -0.57 11.37 -8.11
CA MET A 15 -0.85 10.00 -8.55
C MET A 15 -2.27 9.52 -8.28
N LEU A 16 -3.03 10.22 -7.44
CA LEU A 16 -4.36 9.79 -7.03
C LEU A 16 -5.29 9.54 -8.22
N ARG A 17 -5.24 10.37 -9.26
CA ARG A 17 -6.07 10.21 -10.46
C ARG A 17 -5.80 8.88 -11.17
N GLU A 18 -4.53 8.53 -11.37
CA GLU A 18 -4.15 7.29 -12.02
C GLU A 18 -4.43 6.07 -11.12
N CYS A 19 -4.23 6.21 -9.81
CA CYS A 19 -4.64 5.22 -8.81
C CYS A 19 -6.14 4.92 -8.95
N LEU A 20 -7.01 5.94 -8.86
CA LEU A 20 -8.47 5.77 -8.92
C LEU A 20 -8.94 5.20 -10.27
N LYS A 21 -8.36 5.64 -11.39
CA LYS A 21 -8.62 5.05 -12.71
C LYS A 21 -8.32 3.56 -12.72
N SER A 22 -7.17 3.15 -12.17
CA SER A 22 -6.77 1.74 -12.12
C SER A 22 -7.67 0.92 -11.22
N VAL A 23 -8.14 1.47 -10.10
CA VAL A 23 -9.09 0.84 -9.19
C VAL A 23 -10.41 0.56 -9.89
N TYR A 24 -11.04 1.57 -10.47
CA TYR A 24 -12.33 1.40 -11.16
C TYR A 24 -12.25 0.52 -12.42
N ALA A 25 -11.08 0.46 -13.07
CA ALA A 25 -10.88 -0.40 -14.23
C ALA A 25 -10.66 -1.89 -13.87
N ASN A 26 -10.14 -2.18 -12.67
CA ASN A 26 -9.64 -3.51 -12.35
C ASN A 26 -10.26 -4.15 -11.10
N VAL A 27 -11.18 -3.44 -10.43
CA VAL A 27 -11.84 -3.89 -9.20
C VAL A 27 -13.35 -3.65 -9.32
N PRO A 28 -14.21 -4.61 -8.95
CA PRO A 28 -15.65 -4.41 -8.87
C PRO A 28 -15.99 -3.59 -7.61
N VAL A 29 -15.93 -2.27 -7.75
CA VAL A 29 -16.04 -1.32 -6.62
C VAL A 29 -17.50 -1.16 -6.21
N ASN A 30 -17.87 -1.66 -5.02
CA ASN A 30 -19.15 -1.34 -4.38
C ASN A 30 -19.16 0.12 -3.92
N ARG A 31 -18.21 0.49 -3.06
CA ARG A 31 -17.97 1.87 -2.62
C ARG A 31 -16.49 2.15 -2.54
N LEU A 32 -16.10 3.36 -2.93
CA LEU A 32 -14.78 3.89 -2.70
C LEU A 32 -14.82 4.74 -1.41
N ILE A 33 -14.12 4.30 -0.37
CA ILE A 33 -14.00 5.00 0.92
C ILE A 33 -12.65 5.71 0.93
N VAL A 34 -12.67 7.03 0.81
CA VAL A 34 -11.47 7.86 0.87
C VAL A 34 -11.39 8.53 2.24
N VAL A 35 -10.28 8.32 2.94
CA VAL A 35 -9.99 8.99 4.21
C VAL A 35 -8.86 9.99 3.99
N ASP A 36 -9.22 11.27 3.91
CA ASP A 36 -8.30 12.35 3.62
C ASP A 36 -7.69 12.97 4.87
N GLY A 37 -6.38 13.13 4.87
CA GLY A 37 -5.58 13.73 5.93
C GLY A 37 -5.55 15.26 5.89
N TYR A 38 -6.64 15.93 5.52
CA TYR A 38 -6.75 17.38 5.32
C TYR A 38 -5.78 17.89 4.25
N SER A 39 -5.89 17.34 3.05
CA SER A 39 -5.11 17.77 1.89
C SER A 39 -5.34 19.22 1.53
N THR A 40 -4.27 19.91 1.11
CA THR A 40 -4.26 21.32 0.71
C THR A 40 -3.95 21.52 -0.78
N ASP A 41 -3.68 20.43 -1.49
CA ASP A 41 -3.49 20.37 -2.94
C ASP A 41 -4.80 19.99 -3.67
N LYS A 42 -4.72 19.55 -4.91
CA LYS A 42 -5.90 19.16 -5.71
C LYS A 42 -6.47 17.79 -5.37
N THR A 43 -6.01 17.14 -4.30
CA THR A 43 -6.48 15.80 -3.90
C THR A 43 -8.00 15.74 -3.78
N LEU A 44 -8.62 16.67 -3.02
CA LEU A 44 -10.07 16.68 -2.81
C LEU A 44 -10.85 16.99 -4.11
N GLN A 45 -10.31 17.82 -4.98
CA GLN A 45 -10.91 18.06 -6.29
C GLN A 45 -10.97 16.77 -7.10
N ILE A 46 -9.86 15.98 -7.13
CA ILE A 46 -9.82 14.70 -7.85
C ILE A 46 -10.85 13.71 -7.27
N VAL A 47 -10.98 13.63 -5.93
CA VAL A 47 -11.97 12.76 -5.28
C VAL A 47 -13.40 13.14 -5.68
N ASN A 48 -13.72 14.45 -5.70
CA ASN A 48 -15.04 14.95 -6.09
C ASN A 48 -15.37 14.63 -7.54
N GLU A 49 -14.42 14.76 -8.48
CA GLU A 49 -14.62 14.38 -9.88
C GLU A 49 -14.99 12.88 -10.01
N PHE A 50 -14.38 12.01 -9.21
CA PHE A 50 -14.74 10.59 -9.18
C PHE A 50 -16.09 10.34 -8.52
N GLN A 51 -16.46 11.11 -7.49
CA GLN A 51 -17.80 11.07 -6.89
C GLN A 51 -18.87 11.47 -7.90
N GLU A 52 -18.67 12.54 -8.65
CA GLU A 52 -19.60 12.97 -9.71
C GLU A 52 -19.75 11.91 -10.81
N LYS A 53 -18.64 11.29 -11.18
CA LYS A 53 -18.61 10.28 -12.25
C LYS A 53 -19.25 8.95 -11.86
N HIS A 54 -19.02 8.46 -10.64
CA HIS A 54 -19.37 7.10 -10.22
C HIS A 54 -20.49 7.02 -9.19
N GLY A 55 -20.72 8.10 -8.41
CA GLY A 55 -21.80 8.19 -7.44
C GLY A 55 -21.61 7.36 -6.15
N ASN A 56 -20.50 6.64 -6.02
CA ASN A 56 -20.27 5.67 -4.94
C ASN A 56 -19.06 5.97 -4.06
N VAL A 57 -18.59 7.21 -4.01
CA VAL A 57 -17.45 7.63 -3.17
C VAL A 57 -17.95 8.13 -1.81
N LEU A 58 -17.38 7.62 -0.73
CA LEU A 58 -17.54 8.11 0.63
C LEU A 58 -16.27 8.85 1.04
N LEU A 59 -16.32 10.17 1.11
CA LEU A 59 -15.20 11.01 1.57
C LEU A 59 -15.29 11.26 3.07
N LEU A 60 -14.23 10.90 3.79
CA LEU A 60 -14.03 11.12 5.21
C LEU A 60 -12.75 11.93 5.43
N GLN A 61 -12.64 12.60 6.57
CA GLN A 61 -11.41 13.32 6.95
C GLN A 61 -10.88 12.84 8.30
N ASP A 62 -9.55 12.75 8.44
CA ASP A 62 -8.87 12.35 9.67
C ASP A 62 -7.55 13.12 9.85
N LYS A 63 -7.39 13.84 10.98
CA LYS A 63 -6.17 14.60 11.32
C LYS A 63 -5.08 13.76 11.98
N GLY A 64 -5.37 12.50 12.26
CA GLY A 64 -4.50 11.62 13.02
C GLY A 64 -3.36 11.00 12.21
N THR A 65 -3.04 9.78 12.54
CA THR A 65 -1.98 9.00 11.90
C THR A 65 -2.54 8.14 10.75
N ARG A 66 -1.68 7.43 10.02
CA ARG A 66 -2.11 6.40 9.07
C ARG A 66 -2.96 5.34 9.76
N ALA A 67 -2.61 4.98 11.01
CA ALA A 67 -3.37 4.00 11.80
C ALA A 67 -4.81 4.46 12.05
N THR A 68 -5.03 5.73 12.44
CA THR A 68 -6.39 6.26 12.67
C THR A 68 -7.18 6.37 11.38
N ALA A 69 -6.54 6.77 10.29
CA ALA A 69 -7.19 6.84 8.98
C ALA A 69 -7.60 5.45 8.47
N ARG A 70 -6.73 4.41 8.61
CA ARG A 70 -7.10 3.04 8.24
C ARG A 70 -8.20 2.48 9.13
N GLN A 71 -8.14 2.72 10.45
CA GLN A 71 -9.21 2.34 11.37
C GLN A 71 -10.55 2.94 10.93
N LYS A 72 -10.56 4.22 10.62
CA LYS A 72 -11.76 4.92 10.16
C LYS A 72 -12.31 4.34 8.85
N GLY A 73 -11.42 3.96 7.94
CA GLY A 73 -11.79 3.26 6.71
C GLY A 73 -12.42 1.89 7.00
N ILE A 74 -11.79 1.06 7.83
CA ILE A 74 -12.30 -0.26 8.24
C ILE A 74 -13.68 -0.15 8.88
N ASP A 75 -13.89 0.82 9.77
CA ASP A 75 -15.16 1.02 10.49
C ASP A 75 -16.33 1.31 9.53
N CYS A 76 -16.04 1.81 8.31
CA CYS A 76 -17.05 2.12 7.30
C CYS A 76 -17.31 0.99 6.29
N VAL A 77 -16.49 -0.07 6.25
CA VAL A 77 -16.63 -1.18 5.30
C VAL A 77 -17.90 -1.99 5.58
N LYS A 78 -18.62 -2.37 4.52
CA LYS A 78 -19.86 -3.15 4.60
C LYS A 78 -19.82 -4.47 3.81
N THR A 79 -18.90 -4.62 2.86
CA THR A 79 -18.76 -5.83 2.03
C THR A 79 -18.03 -6.96 2.78
N GLU A 80 -18.21 -8.19 2.35
CA GLU A 80 -17.56 -9.37 2.95
C GLU A 80 -16.02 -9.29 2.88
N TRP A 81 -15.53 -8.80 1.75
CA TRP A 81 -14.12 -8.48 1.51
C TRP A 81 -13.98 -7.02 1.14
N PHE A 82 -12.91 -6.40 1.55
CA PHE A 82 -12.56 -5.04 1.14
C PHE A 82 -11.10 -4.95 0.73
N LEU A 83 -10.79 -3.96 -0.10
CA LEU A 83 -9.46 -3.75 -0.64
C LEU A 83 -8.85 -2.46 -0.08
N PHE A 84 -7.69 -2.54 0.54
CA PHE A 84 -6.83 -1.37 0.72
C PHE A 84 -6.02 -1.10 -0.54
N VAL A 85 -5.95 0.18 -0.95
CA VAL A 85 -5.05 0.66 -2.00
C VAL A 85 -4.37 1.92 -1.51
N ASP A 86 -3.05 2.04 -1.68
CA ASP A 86 -2.35 3.30 -1.40
C ASP A 86 -2.60 4.31 -2.53
N SER A 87 -2.72 5.59 -2.18
CA SER A 87 -3.11 6.67 -3.12
C SER A 87 -2.09 6.94 -4.25
N ASP A 88 -0.92 6.31 -4.18
CA ASP A 88 0.16 6.36 -5.16
C ASP A 88 0.49 4.99 -5.78
N ALA A 89 -0.44 4.02 -5.65
CA ALA A 89 -0.35 2.71 -6.28
C ALA A 89 -1.27 2.61 -7.51
N VAL A 90 -0.79 1.99 -8.58
CA VAL A 90 -1.56 1.70 -9.80
C VAL A 90 -1.66 0.19 -9.96
N LEU A 91 -2.88 -0.33 -9.95
CA LEU A 91 -3.17 -1.75 -10.07
C LEU A 91 -2.95 -2.25 -11.50
N CYS A 92 -2.41 -3.47 -11.64
CA CYS A 92 -2.30 -4.12 -12.94
C CYS A 92 -3.66 -4.51 -13.51
N ASN A 93 -3.70 -4.79 -14.82
CA ASN A 93 -4.90 -5.28 -15.49
C ASN A 93 -5.42 -6.57 -14.84
N ASP A 94 -6.74 -6.67 -14.70
CA ASP A 94 -7.44 -7.79 -14.09
C ASP A 94 -7.00 -8.11 -12.65
N TRP A 95 -6.53 -7.10 -11.90
CA TRP A 95 -6.00 -7.28 -10.55
C TRP A 95 -6.94 -8.11 -9.68
N PHE A 96 -8.22 -7.75 -9.61
CA PHE A 96 -9.20 -8.43 -8.78
C PHE A 96 -9.44 -9.88 -9.22
N LYS A 97 -9.62 -10.12 -10.51
CA LYS A 97 -9.81 -11.47 -11.07
C LYS A 97 -8.61 -12.40 -10.79
N LYS A 98 -7.42 -11.84 -10.64
CA LYS A 98 -6.22 -12.59 -10.26
C LYS A 98 -6.19 -12.86 -8.77
N ALA A 99 -6.50 -11.86 -7.95
CA ALA A 99 -6.50 -11.96 -6.50
C ALA A 99 -7.59 -12.89 -5.97
N GLU A 100 -8.80 -12.85 -6.55
CA GLU A 100 -9.95 -13.66 -6.10
C GLU A 100 -9.72 -15.18 -6.19
N LYS A 101 -8.84 -15.64 -7.09
CA LYS A 101 -8.45 -17.05 -7.21
C LYS A 101 -7.77 -17.60 -5.97
N HIS A 102 -7.27 -16.73 -5.11
CA HIS A 102 -6.58 -17.07 -3.88
C HIS A 102 -7.45 -16.97 -2.64
N LEU A 103 -8.72 -16.56 -2.81
CA LEU A 103 -9.69 -16.52 -1.72
C LEU A 103 -10.17 -17.94 -1.37
N GLY A 104 -10.42 -18.18 -0.09
CA GLY A 104 -10.90 -19.49 0.38
C GLY A 104 -11.19 -19.51 1.86
N PRO A 105 -11.78 -20.63 2.40
CA PRO A 105 -12.23 -20.74 3.79
C PRO A 105 -11.05 -20.61 4.71
N GLY A 106 -10.10 -20.34 4.82
CA GLY A 106 -8.97 -20.19 5.77
C GLY A 106 -8.08 -19.04 5.41
N VAL A 107 -8.47 -18.24 4.40
CA VAL A 107 -7.70 -17.08 3.96
C VAL A 107 -8.29 -15.82 4.56
N GLY A 108 -7.46 -15.00 5.19
CA GLY A 108 -7.86 -13.74 5.81
C GLY A 108 -7.41 -12.51 5.06
N ALA A 109 -6.33 -12.60 4.29
CA ALA A 109 -5.88 -11.52 3.42
C ALA A 109 -5.09 -12.04 2.21
N VAL A 110 -5.20 -11.30 1.11
CA VAL A 110 -4.50 -11.56 -0.15
C VAL A 110 -3.93 -10.24 -0.67
N TRP A 111 -2.68 -10.22 -1.09
CA TRP A 111 -2.06 -9.03 -1.71
C TRP A 111 -1.19 -9.39 -2.91
N GLY A 112 -1.06 -8.44 -3.81
CA GLY A 112 -0.17 -8.53 -4.95
C GLY A 112 1.26 -8.13 -4.62
N ILE A 113 2.15 -8.34 -5.58
CA ILE A 113 3.52 -7.88 -5.45
C ILE A 113 3.61 -6.38 -5.73
N GLU A 114 4.33 -5.66 -4.89
CA GLU A 114 4.68 -4.26 -5.11
C GLU A 114 5.85 -4.16 -6.10
N VAL A 115 5.64 -3.50 -7.23
CA VAL A 115 6.68 -3.16 -8.20
C VAL A 115 6.96 -1.66 -8.11
N TRP A 116 8.21 -1.28 -7.96
CA TRP A 116 8.58 0.13 -7.88
C TRP A 116 8.65 0.77 -9.25
N SER A 117 8.05 1.93 -9.40
CA SER A 117 8.03 2.70 -10.65
C SER A 117 9.42 3.04 -11.19
N THR A 118 10.46 2.98 -10.34
CA THR A 118 11.85 3.18 -10.73
C THR A 118 12.48 1.97 -11.43
N ILE A 119 11.85 0.79 -11.34
CA ILE A 119 12.32 -0.43 -12.00
C ILE A 119 11.71 -0.53 -13.40
N GLN A 120 12.25 0.22 -14.34
CA GLN A 120 11.78 0.24 -15.73
C GLN A 120 12.45 -0.81 -16.62
N ASN A 121 13.63 -1.32 -16.23
CA ASN A 121 14.35 -2.33 -17.00
C ASN A 121 13.74 -3.72 -16.75
N PRO A 122 13.28 -4.44 -17.82
CA PRO A 122 12.62 -5.72 -17.68
C PRO A 122 13.52 -6.82 -17.10
N VAL A 123 14.82 -6.75 -17.30
CA VAL A 123 15.79 -7.73 -16.74
C VAL A 123 15.92 -7.49 -15.24
N ILE A 124 16.03 -6.22 -14.81
CA ILE A 124 16.09 -5.83 -13.40
C ILE A 124 14.78 -6.18 -12.71
N LEU A 125 13.64 -5.95 -13.35
CA LEU A 125 12.32 -6.33 -12.83
C LEU A 125 12.25 -7.84 -12.61
N LYS A 126 12.66 -8.65 -13.60
CA LYS A 126 12.67 -10.10 -13.48
C LYS A 126 13.57 -10.57 -12.33
N LEU A 127 14.76 -9.98 -12.22
CA LEU A 127 15.70 -10.29 -11.12
C LEU A 127 15.10 -9.89 -9.77
N PHE A 128 14.51 -8.68 -9.67
CA PHE A 128 13.82 -8.20 -8.48
C PHE A 128 12.70 -9.15 -8.04
N LEU A 129 11.86 -9.60 -8.96
CA LEU A 129 10.78 -10.55 -8.67
C LEU A 129 11.31 -11.90 -8.17
N VAL A 130 12.40 -12.42 -8.78
CA VAL A 130 13.03 -13.68 -8.35
C VAL A 130 13.65 -13.55 -6.98
N VAL A 131 14.37 -12.46 -6.71
CA VAL A 131 15.01 -12.19 -5.41
C VAL A 131 13.96 -11.99 -4.32
N THR A 132 12.96 -11.18 -4.59
CA THR A 132 11.83 -10.94 -3.66
C THR A 132 11.13 -12.26 -3.31
N ARG A 133 10.90 -13.12 -4.29
CA ARG A 133 10.27 -14.43 -4.07
C ARG A 133 11.09 -15.37 -3.19
N LYS A 134 12.43 -15.35 -3.31
CA LYS A 134 13.31 -16.31 -2.63
C LYS A 134 13.82 -15.85 -1.27
N ILE A 135 14.01 -14.54 -1.07
CA ILE A 135 14.74 -14.00 0.08
C ILE A 135 13.81 -13.22 1.02
N PHE A 136 12.82 -12.55 0.47
CA PHE A 136 11.88 -11.78 1.27
C PHE A 136 10.55 -12.52 1.34
N ASP A 137 10.14 -12.94 2.54
CA ASP A 137 8.71 -13.12 2.79
C ASP A 137 8.05 -11.84 2.33
N LEU A 138 7.21 -11.94 1.29
CA LEU A 138 6.54 -10.77 0.75
C LEU A 138 5.80 -10.07 1.88
N ARG A 139 6.39 -9.02 2.38
CA ARG A 139 5.71 -8.14 3.30
C ARG A 139 4.65 -7.40 2.50
N GLY A 140 3.43 -7.92 2.48
CA GLY A 140 2.32 -7.18 1.93
C GLY A 140 2.16 -5.89 2.73
N GLY A 141 2.30 -4.74 2.07
CA GLY A 141 1.80 -3.46 2.56
C GLY A 141 0.31 -3.37 2.30
N THR A 142 -0.28 -2.25 2.62
CA THR A 142 -1.67 -1.94 2.29
C THR A 142 -1.84 -1.32 0.90
N HIS A 143 -0.79 -1.39 0.07
CA HIS A 143 -0.76 -0.83 -1.28
C HIS A 143 -1.74 -1.51 -2.25
N ASP A 144 -2.09 -2.79 -2.02
CA ASP A 144 -3.05 -3.56 -2.81
C ASP A 144 -3.51 -4.83 -2.05
N THR A 145 -4.01 -4.67 -0.83
CA THR A 145 -4.34 -5.79 0.05
C THR A 145 -5.85 -5.97 0.19
N LEU A 146 -6.35 -7.12 -0.27
CA LEU A 146 -7.72 -7.59 -0.10
C LEU A 146 -7.84 -8.30 1.26
N ILE A 147 -8.78 -7.87 2.10
CA ILE A 147 -8.94 -8.33 3.49
C ILE A 147 -10.37 -8.80 3.73
N ARG A 148 -10.52 -9.89 4.44
CA ARG A 148 -11.80 -10.40 4.90
C ARG A 148 -12.30 -9.55 6.07
N THR A 149 -13.45 -8.93 5.90
CA THR A 149 -13.97 -7.86 6.76
C THR A 149 -14.29 -8.32 8.18
N ASP A 150 -14.89 -9.50 8.34
CA ASP A 150 -15.28 -10.04 9.65
C ASP A 150 -14.08 -10.25 10.59
N LEU A 151 -12.88 -10.45 10.04
CA LEU A 151 -11.67 -10.66 10.82
C LEU A 151 -11.11 -9.37 11.44
N VAL A 152 -11.48 -8.22 10.89
CA VAL A 152 -10.95 -6.92 11.32
C VAL A 152 -12.01 -5.96 11.87
N LYS A 153 -13.26 -6.39 12.01
CA LYS A 153 -14.33 -5.55 12.57
C LYS A 153 -14.09 -5.14 14.02
N ASP A 154 -13.44 -5.99 14.79
CA ASP A 154 -13.11 -5.78 16.20
C ASP A 154 -11.68 -5.27 16.42
N ILE A 155 -10.92 -5.03 15.35
CA ILE A 155 -9.55 -4.53 15.45
C ILE A 155 -9.52 -3.12 16.05
N LYS A 156 -8.53 -2.88 16.89
CA LYS A 156 -8.20 -1.54 17.39
C LYS A 156 -6.75 -1.24 17.06
N ILE A 157 -6.52 -0.57 15.95
CA ILE A 157 -5.18 -0.20 15.51
C ILE A 157 -4.62 0.86 16.47
N PRO A 158 -3.47 0.64 17.12
CA PRO A 158 -2.90 1.61 18.04
C PRO A 158 -2.64 2.95 17.35
N LYS A 159 -3.25 4.01 17.85
CA LYS A 159 -3.17 5.37 17.28
C LYS A 159 -1.75 5.92 17.16
N ILE A 160 -0.83 5.40 17.97
CA ILE A 160 0.58 5.79 17.99
C ILE A 160 1.38 5.25 16.78
N LEU A 161 0.82 4.29 16.02
CA LEU A 161 1.47 3.75 14.83
C LEU A 161 1.46 4.76 13.70
N HIS A 162 2.65 5.23 13.30
CA HIS A 162 2.86 6.03 12.09
C HIS A 162 3.32 5.16 10.91
N VAL A 163 3.95 4.05 11.25
CA VAL A 163 4.43 3.00 10.35
C VAL A 163 4.09 1.66 11.00
N PHE A 164 4.00 0.58 10.24
CA PHE A 164 3.63 -0.76 10.72
C PHE A 164 2.15 -0.97 11.10
N GLU A 165 1.26 -0.04 10.80
CA GLU A 165 -0.18 -0.26 10.91
C GLU A 165 -0.65 -1.40 10.00
N ASP A 166 -0.02 -1.55 8.83
CA ASP A 166 -0.21 -2.66 7.89
C ASP A 166 0.24 -4.00 8.48
N ALA A 167 1.39 -4.01 9.12
CA ALA A 167 1.90 -5.20 9.78
C ALA A 167 1.02 -5.59 10.99
N TYR A 168 0.52 -4.60 11.75
CA TYR A 168 -0.40 -4.85 12.86
C TYR A 168 -1.69 -5.52 12.39
N ILE A 169 -2.30 -5.04 11.31
CA ILE A 169 -3.51 -5.64 10.73
C ILE A 169 -3.25 -7.11 10.34
N LYS A 170 -2.11 -7.39 9.70
CA LYS A 170 -1.77 -8.75 9.29
C LYS A 170 -1.51 -9.68 10.47
N ASP A 171 -0.77 -9.22 11.48
CA ASP A 171 -0.55 -10.00 12.70
C ASP A 171 -1.87 -10.30 13.42
N TRP A 172 -2.80 -9.33 13.43
CA TRP A 172 -4.12 -9.52 13.99
C TRP A 172 -4.89 -10.65 13.28
N ILE A 173 -4.87 -10.66 11.95
CA ILE A 173 -5.52 -11.71 11.14
C ILE A 173 -4.83 -13.07 11.37
N ALA A 174 -3.48 -13.10 11.39
CA ALA A 174 -2.71 -14.32 11.64
C ALA A 174 -2.97 -14.89 13.03
N ALA A 175 -3.10 -14.04 14.05
CA ALA A 175 -3.43 -14.45 15.43
C ALA A 175 -4.81 -15.11 15.54
N LYS A 176 -5.74 -14.81 14.64
CA LYS A 176 -7.04 -15.48 14.50
C LYS A 176 -6.95 -16.82 13.75
N GLY A 177 -5.76 -17.26 13.36
CA GLY A 177 -5.52 -18.56 12.69
C GLY A 177 -5.75 -18.55 11.16
N TYR A 178 -5.93 -17.38 10.55
CA TYR A 178 -6.16 -17.26 9.11
C TYR A 178 -4.86 -17.08 8.33
N LYS A 179 -4.84 -17.66 7.12
CA LYS A 179 -3.70 -17.55 6.21
C LYS A 179 -3.63 -16.15 5.58
N LEU A 180 -2.40 -15.68 5.42
CA LEU A 180 -2.05 -14.48 4.69
C LEU A 180 -1.37 -14.92 3.38
N VAL A 181 -1.93 -14.55 2.23
CA VAL A 181 -1.49 -15.02 0.92
C VAL A 181 -0.84 -13.90 0.13
N ALA A 182 0.43 -14.06 -0.16
CA ALA A 182 1.16 -13.19 -1.07
C ALA A 182 1.12 -13.77 -2.49
N CYS A 183 0.72 -12.96 -3.46
CA CYS A 183 0.60 -13.35 -4.86
C CYS A 183 1.67 -12.68 -5.71
N TYR A 184 2.19 -13.40 -6.71
CA TYR A 184 3.12 -12.84 -7.70
C TYR A 184 2.41 -12.33 -8.96
N ASP A 185 1.17 -12.66 -9.14
CA ASP A 185 0.22 -12.16 -10.09
C ASP A 185 -1.13 -12.21 -9.39
N PRO A 186 -1.69 -11.12 -8.93
CA PRO A 186 -1.56 -9.72 -9.40
C PRO A 186 -0.35 -8.95 -8.86
N PHE A 187 -0.17 -7.71 -9.37
CA PHE A 187 0.81 -6.75 -8.89
C PHE A 187 0.27 -5.32 -8.93
N CYS A 188 0.90 -4.42 -8.19
CA CYS A 188 0.71 -2.98 -8.33
C CYS A 188 2.03 -2.27 -8.61
N ILE A 189 1.99 -1.14 -9.32
CA ILE A 189 3.13 -0.24 -9.49
C ILE A 189 3.01 0.86 -8.45
N HIS A 190 4.00 1.00 -7.58
CA HIS A 190 4.00 2.00 -6.51
C HIS A 190 4.90 3.17 -6.86
N PHE A 191 4.32 4.37 -6.88
CA PHE A 191 4.97 5.62 -7.28
C PHE A 191 5.42 6.44 -6.07
N ARG A 192 6.16 5.83 -5.16
CA ARG A 192 6.66 6.50 -3.95
C ARG A 192 7.45 7.76 -4.29
N PRO A 193 7.19 8.89 -3.64
CA PRO A 193 8.01 10.07 -3.82
C PRO A 193 9.41 9.85 -3.23
N ALA A 194 10.44 10.35 -3.90
CA ALA A 194 11.83 10.23 -3.44
C ALA A 194 12.06 10.81 -2.01
N SER A 195 11.23 11.79 -1.62
CA SER A 195 11.25 12.42 -0.29
C SER A 195 10.90 11.46 0.87
N VAL A 196 10.30 10.30 0.60
CA VAL A 196 10.02 9.28 1.64
C VAL A 196 11.30 8.65 2.17
N TRP A 197 12.37 8.65 1.39
CA TRP A 197 13.66 8.03 1.70
C TRP A 197 14.65 9.03 2.32
N THR A 198 14.20 9.80 3.30
CA THR A 198 15.08 10.66 4.08
C THR A 198 15.74 9.87 5.22
N ILE A 199 16.95 10.27 5.63
CA ILE A 199 17.64 9.71 6.81
C ILE A 199 16.72 9.74 8.03
N ARG A 200 16.00 10.84 8.24
CA ARG A 200 15.05 10.99 9.34
C ARG A 200 13.87 9.98 9.23
N GLY A 201 13.34 9.76 8.04
CA GLY A 201 12.29 8.76 7.80
C GLY A 201 12.78 7.35 8.11
N SER A 202 13.98 6.99 7.68
CA SER A 202 14.61 5.70 7.96
C SER A 202 14.84 5.48 9.45
N LEU A 203 15.34 6.51 10.18
CA LEU A 203 15.53 6.43 11.64
C LEU A 203 14.20 6.25 12.40
N ASN A 204 13.13 6.90 11.97
CA ASN A 204 11.79 6.71 12.54
C ASN A 204 11.30 5.28 12.36
N ILE A 205 11.49 4.70 11.17
CA ILE A 205 11.13 3.30 10.88
C ILE A 205 11.90 2.34 11.79
N ILE A 206 13.18 2.59 12.00
CA ILE A 206 14.04 1.82 12.89
C ILE A 206 13.55 1.93 14.35
N ALA A 207 13.29 3.16 14.81
CA ALA A 207 12.80 3.39 16.16
C ALA A 207 11.45 2.69 16.41
N ASP A 208 10.52 2.74 15.43
CA ASP A 208 9.24 2.06 15.52
C ASP A 208 9.39 0.52 15.49
N ALA A 209 10.32 -0.03 14.69
CA ALA A 209 10.60 -1.45 14.66
C ALA A 209 11.13 -1.98 16.00
N ILE A 210 12.00 -1.21 16.65
CA ILE A 210 12.52 -1.51 18.01
C ILE A 210 11.39 -1.40 19.04
N ARG A 211 10.63 -0.32 19.00
CA ARG A 211 9.56 -0.01 19.94
C ARG A 211 8.44 -1.08 19.94
N PHE A 212 8.16 -1.66 18.77
CA PHE A 212 7.11 -2.67 18.62
C PHE A 212 7.65 -4.12 18.63
N GLY A 213 8.90 -4.32 19.08
CA GLY A 213 9.48 -5.65 19.28
C GLY A 213 9.72 -6.47 18.01
N ARG A 214 9.81 -5.82 16.83
CA ARG A 214 9.99 -6.49 15.53
C ARG A 214 11.46 -6.60 15.12
N VAL A 215 12.33 -7.07 16.02
CA VAL A 215 13.78 -7.14 15.82
C VAL A 215 14.19 -7.96 14.59
N THR A 216 13.49 -9.06 14.31
CA THR A 216 13.77 -9.88 13.12
C THR A 216 13.40 -9.16 11.83
N MET A 217 12.31 -8.38 11.84
CA MET A 217 11.94 -7.52 10.73
C MET A 217 12.92 -6.36 10.56
N PHE A 218 13.52 -5.87 11.66
CA PHE A 218 14.54 -4.83 11.64
C PHE A 218 15.77 -5.23 10.81
N ALA A 219 16.31 -6.42 10.97
CA ALA A 219 17.46 -6.89 10.18
C ALA A 219 17.10 -6.97 8.67
N LYS A 220 15.94 -7.51 8.33
CA LYS A 220 15.43 -7.58 6.95
C LYS A 220 15.21 -6.18 6.35
N LEU A 221 14.64 -5.25 7.13
CA LEU A 221 14.40 -3.87 6.72
C LEU A 221 15.71 -3.09 6.57
N THR A 222 16.64 -3.24 7.49
CA THR A 222 17.95 -2.56 7.42
C THR A 222 18.69 -2.96 6.14
N PHE A 223 18.66 -4.24 5.77
CA PHE A 223 19.24 -4.71 4.52
C PHE A 223 18.51 -4.13 3.29
N ALA A 224 17.19 -4.18 3.27
CA ALA A 224 16.39 -3.62 2.18
C ALA A 224 16.55 -2.10 2.05
N TYR A 225 16.55 -1.36 3.16
CA TYR A 225 16.74 0.09 3.17
C TYR A 225 18.19 0.48 2.86
N GLY A 226 19.18 -0.31 3.28
CA GLY A 226 20.59 -0.12 2.91
C GLY A 226 20.79 -0.24 1.39
N PHE A 227 20.19 -1.26 0.77
CA PHE A 227 20.18 -1.43 -0.68
C PHE A 227 19.48 -0.27 -1.39
N TYR A 228 18.34 0.20 -0.87
CA TYR A 228 17.61 1.35 -1.39
C TYR A 228 18.41 2.65 -1.32
N THR A 229 19.04 2.90 -0.19
CA THR A 229 19.85 4.10 -0.01
C THR A 229 21.02 4.10 -0.98
N ALA A 230 21.70 2.96 -1.15
CA ALA A 230 22.77 2.81 -2.12
C ALA A 230 22.30 2.99 -3.56
N TYR A 231 21.14 2.42 -3.93
CA TYR A 231 20.55 2.58 -5.26
C TYR A 231 20.08 4.02 -5.52
N SER A 232 19.47 4.69 -4.54
CA SER A 232 19.07 6.09 -4.65
C SER A 232 20.27 7.04 -4.79
N CYS A 233 21.36 6.78 -4.05
CA CYS A 233 22.61 7.50 -4.24
C CYS A 233 23.20 7.27 -5.64
N TYR A 234 23.23 6.03 -6.12
CA TYR A 234 23.68 5.72 -7.47
C TYR A 234 22.86 6.45 -8.54
N GLN A 235 21.54 6.45 -8.44
CA GLN A 235 20.65 7.19 -9.35
C GLN A 235 20.90 8.70 -9.32
N PHE A 236 21.08 9.26 -8.12
CA PHE A 236 21.40 10.69 -7.96
C PHE A 236 22.72 11.05 -8.65
N PHE A 237 23.78 10.26 -8.44
CA PHE A 237 25.08 10.49 -9.09
C PHE A 237 25.03 10.26 -10.60
N ALA A 238 24.35 9.19 -11.06
CA ALA A 238 24.22 8.88 -12.49
C ALA A 238 23.46 9.98 -13.25
N ASN A 239 22.42 10.58 -12.65
CA ASN A 239 21.65 11.66 -13.26
C ASN A 239 22.43 13.00 -13.27
N ASN A 240 23.21 13.29 -12.22
CA ASN A 240 24.07 14.49 -12.18
C ASN A 240 25.27 14.42 -13.13
N LEU A 241 25.77 13.23 -13.45
CA LEU A 241 26.83 13.06 -14.45
C LEU A 241 26.30 13.26 -15.88
N LYS A 242 25.07 12.81 -16.18
CA LYS A 242 24.43 13.03 -17.49
C LYS A 242 24.08 14.50 -17.76
N GLY A 243 23.75 15.28 -16.73
CA GLY A 243 23.47 16.73 -16.86
C GLY A 243 24.70 17.63 -17.03
N LYS A 244 25.93 17.08 -16.96
CA LYS A 244 27.18 17.83 -17.18
C LYS A 244 27.81 17.60 -18.57
N THR A 245 27.17 16.75 -19.39
CA THR A 245 27.64 16.37 -20.75
C THR A 245 26.72 16.88 -21.87
N SER A 246 25.81 17.81 -21.54
CA SER A 246 24.95 18.51 -22.52
C SER A 246 25.22 20.02 -22.50
#